data_eb0608bc33371193e9702c092799e144
#
_entry.id   eb0608bc33371193e9702c092799e144
#
_cell.length_a   1.000
_cell.length_b   1.000
_cell.length_c   1.000
_cell.angle_alpha   90.00
_cell.angle_beta   90.00
_cell.angle_gamma   90.00
#
_symmetry.space_group_name_H-M   'P 1'
#
loop_
_entity.id
_entity.type
_entity.pdbx_description
1 polymer ?
#
loop_
_entity_poly.entity_id
_entity_poly.type
_entity_poly.pdbx_seq_one_letter_code
_entity_poly.pdbx_strand_id
1 'polypeptide(L)'
;MKKSLIAQAAGILPVLLLSACAGGGSFDLDSVETKQRNPQSEAPKYQDEQTEKPAKPGEAQAAENERSAYGFAAKIPRRFWYPKNKENHKALSEADWEKLGAGAPDEFPQKDEISNMTGGTLEESVQPGGEGKSRVEGYTKFEYVRSGYIYRDGLPMERIDGGVRNGPKGYLFYKGSNPSQALPTGKVGYKGTWDYVTDAKEKQEFRQLGSPPAGDRHGALSAKEADVLRDKREAPEGQTDFGLTSEFEVDFAAKTMTGAFYRNNRITHNETENKDKRVKRYDIKADLHGNRFKGKALAADKDTGNGHPFVSDSDSLEGGFYGPQGDELGGKFLANDKKVLAVFSAKQKDGAEKPLAETFMDAYRIGADFVKEQIDSFGNVAKLLIDGVELALVPSEGTQTAFQHVFEKNDVKVSACCSNLDYLHFGVLEHGSSHDLFLQGSRTAVSEMPTTAEPAVYRGTWSGTIVNGTSWSAEPSDKEGGNRAEFKVNFAEKTLNGMLTAKDRIDPVFTITATIQGNGFSGVAKTGENGFALDPKSTIDPIRTNIHADVSGGFYGKNAIEMGGSFSGNTLEGGSGKAAVVFGTKRQQLVR
;
A
#
# COMPACT_ATOMS: atom_id res chain seq x y z
N MET A 1 63.31 32.96 38.60
CA MET A 1 63.64 34.32 38.10
C MET A 1 62.73 34.68 36.96
N LYS A 2 62.04 35.85 37.05
CA LYS A 2 61.41 36.67 36.04
C LYS A 2 60.25 35.98 35.26
N LYS A 3 58.96 36.22 35.54
CA LYS A 3 58.12 37.43 35.32
C LYS A 3 58.04 37.87 33.88
N SER A 4 56.80 37.79 33.30
CA SER A 4 56.05 38.83 32.59
C SER A 4 54.83 38.17 31.94
N LEU A 5 53.61 38.35 32.32
CA LEU A 5 52.59 39.40 32.22
C LEU A 5 52.40 39.98 30.82
N ILE A 6 51.12 40.01 30.45
CA ILE A 6 50.37 40.88 29.50
C ILE A 6 49.73 40.05 28.40
N ALA A 7 48.51 40.16 28.00
CA ALA A 7 47.35 41.00 28.37
C ALA A 7 46.09 40.34 27.82
N GLN A 8 44.98 40.57 28.44
CA GLN A 8 43.64 40.27 27.93
C GLN A 8 43.32 41.14 26.71
N ALA A 9 42.88 40.49 25.66
CA ALA A 9 42.02 41.14 24.65
C ALA A 9 40.78 40.31 24.51
N ALA A 10 39.69 40.81 25.06
CA ALA A 10 38.34 40.32 24.86
C ALA A 10 37.92 40.61 23.41
N GLY A 11 37.97 39.60 22.58
CA GLY A 11 37.39 39.59 21.27
C GLY A 11 36.00 38.96 21.36
N ILE A 12 34.97 39.77 21.41
CA ILE A 12 33.59 39.34 21.22
C ILE A 12 33.44 38.91 19.78
N LEU A 13 33.48 37.60 19.53
CA LEU A 13 32.99 37.04 18.26
C LEU A 13 31.45 37.07 18.32
N PRO A 14 30.78 37.69 17.33
CA PRO A 14 29.35 37.49 17.17
C PRO A 14 29.16 36.03 16.74
N VAL A 15 28.50 35.24 17.55
CA VAL A 15 27.93 33.98 17.17
C VAL A 15 26.87 34.30 16.12
N LEU A 16 27.26 34.17 14.86
CA LEU A 16 26.31 34.05 13.76
C LEU A 16 25.59 32.72 13.96
N LEU A 17 24.41 32.80 14.55
CA LEU A 17 23.40 31.77 14.46
C LEU A 17 23.04 31.66 12.96
N LEU A 18 23.71 30.75 12.28
CA LEU A 18 23.21 30.19 11.05
C LEU A 18 21.96 29.41 11.39
N SER A 19 20.84 30.11 11.46
CA SER A 19 19.56 29.48 11.25
C SER A 19 19.59 28.88 9.84
N ALA A 20 19.90 27.60 9.74
CA ALA A 20 19.63 26.85 8.54
C ALA A 20 18.11 26.93 8.33
N CYS A 21 17.69 27.86 7.47
CA CYS A 21 16.39 27.81 6.86
C CYS A 21 16.30 26.48 6.14
N ALA A 22 15.58 25.53 6.73
CA ALA A 22 15.06 24.42 5.99
C ALA A 22 14.21 25.03 4.86
N GLY A 23 14.74 25.02 3.64
CA GLY A 23 14.10 25.60 2.49
C GLY A 23 12.90 24.78 2.07
N GLY A 24 11.74 25.04 2.69
CA GLY A 24 10.47 24.76 2.09
C GLY A 24 10.26 25.87 1.06
N GLY A 25 10.20 25.52 -0.23
CA GLY A 25 9.84 26.50 -1.25
C GLY A 25 8.45 27.02 -0.96
N SER A 26 8.32 28.29 -0.54
CA SER A 26 7.03 28.96 -0.43
C SER A 26 6.66 29.52 -1.81
N PHE A 27 5.39 29.43 -2.18
CA PHE A 27 4.89 30.09 -3.37
C PHE A 27 4.68 31.58 -3.07
N ASP A 28 5.66 32.41 -3.39
CA ASP A 28 5.55 33.85 -3.26
C ASP A 28 4.78 34.44 -4.45
N LEU A 29 3.63 35.01 -4.19
CA LEU A 29 2.71 35.56 -5.20
C LEU A 29 2.64 37.08 -5.20
N ASP A 30 3.62 37.76 -4.66
CA ASP A 30 3.62 39.23 -4.69
C ASP A 30 3.65 39.86 -6.10
N SER A 31 3.72 39.05 -7.17
CA SER A 31 3.96 39.54 -8.51
C SER A 31 2.91 39.22 -9.58
N VAL A 32 1.74 38.68 -9.25
CA VAL A 32 0.66 38.68 -10.26
C VAL A 32 0.02 40.04 -10.34
N GLU A 33 0.71 40.98 -11.00
CA GLU A 33 0.13 42.25 -11.39
C GLU A 33 -0.89 42.05 -12.53
N THR A 34 -2.18 41.97 -12.16
CA THR A 34 -3.22 42.35 -13.12
C THR A 34 -3.10 43.85 -13.37
N LYS A 35 -2.91 44.28 -14.61
CA LYS A 35 -2.85 45.68 -15.03
C LYS A 35 -4.18 46.40 -14.83
N GLN A 36 -4.58 46.62 -13.59
CA GLN A 36 -5.48 47.72 -13.17
C GLN A 36 -5.31 47.92 -11.68
N ARG A 37 -4.32 48.74 -11.29
CA ARG A 37 -4.16 49.20 -9.92
C ARG A 37 -5.06 50.39 -9.64
N ASN A 38 -5.92 50.22 -8.65
CA ASN A 38 -6.37 51.31 -7.84
C ASN A 38 -5.37 51.45 -6.64
N PRO A 39 -4.75 52.60 -6.38
CA PRO A 39 -3.50 52.70 -5.58
C PRO A 39 -3.69 52.67 -4.06
N GLN A 40 -4.65 51.98 -3.47
CA GLN A 40 -4.95 52.13 -2.03
C GLN A 40 -5.23 50.85 -1.24
N SER A 41 -4.96 49.67 -1.71
CA SER A 41 -4.88 48.48 -0.83
C SER A 41 -3.72 47.60 -1.24
N GLU A 42 -2.73 47.42 -0.37
CA GLU A 42 -1.75 46.36 -0.55
C GLU A 42 -2.50 45.03 -0.62
N ALA A 43 -2.21 44.25 -1.66
CA ALA A 43 -2.79 42.92 -1.79
C ALA A 43 -2.38 42.07 -0.55
N PRO A 44 -3.30 41.30 0.02
CA PRO A 44 -2.98 40.49 1.19
C PRO A 44 -1.84 39.52 0.85
N LYS A 45 -0.79 39.54 1.68
CA LYS A 45 0.34 38.63 1.56
C LYS A 45 -0.05 37.27 2.15
N TYR A 46 0.25 36.20 1.43
CA TYR A 46 -0.01 34.83 1.83
C TYR A 46 1.30 34.05 1.91
N GLN A 47 1.37 33.11 2.82
CA GLN A 47 2.45 32.12 2.93
C GLN A 47 1.87 30.74 3.22
N ASP A 48 2.63 29.70 2.93
CA ASP A 48 2.24 28.32 3.25
C ASP A 48 1.94 28.20 4.75
N GLU A 49 0.79 27.63 5.08
CA GLU A 49 0.43 27.37 6.47
C GLU A 49 1.45 26.38 7.06
N GLN A 50 2.07 26.78 8.18
CA GLN A 50 3.02 25.94 8.88
C GLN A 50 2.26 24.95 9.74
N THR A 51 2.42 23.68 9.46
CA THR A 51 1.99 22.59 10.34
C THR A 51 3.21 22.02 11.06
N GLU A 52 2.98 21.42 12.22
CA GLU A 52 4.01 20.52 12.77
C GLU A 52 4.36 19.53 11.67
N LYS A 53 5.63 19.53 11.23
CA LYS A 53 6.09 18.52 10.29
C LYS A 53 5.67 17.17 10.84
N PRO A 54 5.03 16.32 10.05
CA PRO A 54 4.74 14.98 10.52
C PRO A 54 6.03 14.43 11.11
N ALA A 55 5.94 13.87 12.32
CA ALA A 55 7.08 13.21 12.94
C ALA A 55 7.59 12.22 11.89
N LYS A 56 8.62 12.64 11.16
CA LYS A 56 9.25 12.00 10.01
C LYS A 56 8.38 10.91 9.38
N PRO A 57 7.58 11.18 8.35
CA PRO A 57 6.81 10.14 7.65
C PRO A 57 7.73 8.99 7.17
N GLY A 58 9.03 9.28 7.07
CA GLY A 58 10.01 8.37 6.55
C GLY A 58 10.45 7.26 7.51
N GLU A 59 10.71 7.48 8.78
CA GLU A 59 11.42 6.46 9.57
C GLU A 59 10.51 5.43 10.22
N ALA A 60 9.41 5.81 10.87
CA ALA A 60 8.50 4.82 11.46
C ALA A 60 7.74 4.07 10.36
N GLN A 61 7.26 4.79 9.33
CA GLN A 61 6.54 4.20 8.21
C GLN A 61 7.48 3.51 7.21
N ALA A 62 8.72 3.98 7.02
CA ALA A 62 9.71 3.31 6.17
C ALA A 62 10.25 2.02 6.81
N ALA A 63 10.50 2.00 8.10
CA ALA A 63 10.92 0.77 8.80
C ALA A 63 9.80 -0.27 8.85
N GLU A 64 8.53 0.16 8.95
CA GLU A 64 7.37 -0.73 8.90
C GLU A 64 7.05 -1.21 7.49
N ASN A 65 7.33 -0.40 6.46
CA ASN A 65 7.05 -0.72 5.05
C ASN A 65 8.27 -1.24 4.28
N GLU A 66 9.39 -1.52 4.93
CA GLU A 66 10.55 -2.18 4.27
C GLU A 66 10.18 -3.51 3.62
N ARG A 67 9.07 -4.12 4.03
CA ARG A 67 8.52 -5.35 3.46
C ARG A 67 7.27 -5.14 2.63
N SER A 68 7.18 -4.02 1.91
CA SER A 68 6.12 -3.85 0.91
C SER A 68 6.20 -4.99 -0.11
N ALA A 69 5.26 -5.90 -0.06
CA ALA A 69 5.17 -7.02 -0.96
C ALA A 69 3.71 -7.43 -1.14
N TYR A 70 3.38 -7.95 -2.30
CA TYR A 70 2.05 -8.52 -2.55
C TYR A 70 1.80 -9.79 -1.74
N GLY A 71 2.86 -10.44 -1.31
CA GLY A 71 2.81 -11.63 -0.49
C GLY A 71 4.20 -12.21 -0.25
N PHE A 72 4.20 -13.40 0.31
CA PHE A 72 5.43 -14.13 0.65
C PHE A 72 5.26 -15.62 0.42
N ALA A 73 6.32 -16.27 0.01
CA ALA A 73 6.43 -17.72 -0.06
C ALA A 73 7.57 -18.23 0.79
N ALA A 74 7.37 -19.33 1.50
CA ALA A 74 8.41 -20.00 2.26
C ALA A 74 8.57 -21.44 1.78
N LYS A 75 9.80 -21.84 1.51
CA LYS A 75 10.12 -23.16 0.99
C LYS A 75 9.80 -24.27 1.98
N ILE A 76 9.09 -25.30 1.54
CA ILE A 76 8.92 -26.55 2.26
C ILE A 76 10.04 -27.49 1.84
N PRO A 77 11.14 -27.58 2.61
CA PRO A 77 12.25 -28.45 2.25
C PRO A 77 11.88 -29.90 2.48
N ARG A 78 12.51 -30.78 1.69
CA ARG A 78 12.39 -32.23 1.94
C ARG A 78 12.97 -32.55 3.31
N ARG A 79 12.18 -33.30 4.15
CA ARG A 79 12.37 -33.35 5.60
C ARG A 79 12.93 -34.65 6.14
N PHE A 80 12.97 -35.69 5.28
CA PHE A 80 13.51 -36.96 5.69
C PHE A 80 14.94 -37.10 5.27
N TRP A 81 15.73 -37.58 6.20
CA TRP A 81 17.14 -37.87 5.98
C TRP A 81 17.47 -39.28 6.44
N TYR A 82 18.30 -39.94 5.66
CA TYR A 82 18.89 -41.22 6.01
C TYR A 82 20.38 -41.16 5.64
N PRO A 83 21.31 -41.66 6.46
CA PRO A 83 21.14 -42.21 7.80
C PRO A 83 20.76 -41.15 8.83
N LYS A 84 20.07 -41.59 9.89
CA LYS A 84 19.49 -40.75 10.94
C LYS A 84 20.50 -40.02 11.84
N ASN A 85 21.77 -40.36 11.76
CA ASN A 85 22.81 -39.90 12.71
C ASN A 85 23.46 -38.59 12.33
N LYS A 86 23.04 -37.92 11.25
CA LYS A 86 23.51 -36.59 10.89
C LYS A 86 22.53 -35.54 11.36
N GLU A 87 23.01 -34.33 11.63
CA GLU A 87 22.18 -33.23 12.06
C GLU A 87 21.06 -32.95 11.08
N ASN A 88 19.88 -33.41 11.42
CA ASN A 88 18.68 -33.33 10.60
C ASN A 88 17.77 -32.20 11.13
N HIS A 89 18.37 -31.06 11.46
CA HIS A 89 17.63 -29.91 11.91
C HIS A 89 17.51 -28.87 10.79
N LYS A 90 16.27 -28.62 10.37
CA LYS A 90 15.93 -27.48 9.50
C LYS A 90 15.21 -26.46 10.37
N ALA A 91 15.97 -25.52 10.93
CA ALA A 91 15.44 -24.37 11.64
C ALA A 91 14.66 -23.45 10.66
N LEU A 92 13.63 -22.79 11.18
CA LEU A 92 12.89 -21.77 10.46
C LEU A 92 13.41 -20.37 10.82
N SER A 93 13.33 -19.43 9.89
CA SER A 93 13.72 -18.05 10.11
C SER A 93 12.88 -17.09 9.27
N GLU A 94 12.89 -15.80 9.60
CA GLU A 94 12.28 -14.75 8.78
C GLU A 94 12.95 -14.64 7.39
N ALA A 95 14.20 -15.05 7.25
CA ALA A 95 14.91 -15.10 5.96
C ALA A 95 14.40 -16.21 5.02
N ASP A 96 13.58 -17.15 5.51
CA ASP A 96 12.94 -18.16 4.65
C ASP A 96 11.80 -17.58 3.81
N TRP A 97 11.33 -16.36 4.10
CA TRP A 97 10.31 -15.70 3.33
C TRP A 97 10.89 -15.02 2.09
N GLU A 98 10.45 -15.48 0.93
CA GLU A 98 10.72 -14.88 -0.38
C GLU A 98 9.57 -13.94 -0.74
N LYS A 99 9.87 -12.67 -1.12
CA LYS A 99 8.85 -11.70 -1.53
C LYS A 99 8.22 -12.11 -2.87
N LEU A 100 6.90 -11.96 -2.97
CA LEU A 100 6.15 -12.15 -4.21
C LEU A 100 5.84 -10.80 -4.86
N GLY A 101 5.96 -10.74 -6.18
CA GLY A 101 5.70 -9.55 -7.00
C GLY A 101 4.21 -9.34 -7.32
N ALA A 102 3.94 -8.32 -8.14
CA ALA A 102 2.63 -8.00 -8.69
C ALA A 102 2.04 -9.16 -9.54
N GLY A 103 0.81 -8.98 -10.00
CA GLY A 103 0.09 -9.95 -10.82
C GLY A 103 -1.01 -10.68 -10.06
N ALA A 104 -1.70 -11.59 -10.74
CA ALA A 104 -2.80 -12.35 -10.18
C ALA A 104 -2.39 -13.12 -8.91
N PRO A 105 -3.29 -13.29 -7.93
CA PRO A 105 -2.91 -13.87 -6.63
C PRO A 105 -2.54 -15.35 -6.69
N ASP A 106 -2.86 -16.04 -7.78
CA ASP A 106 -2.52 -17.45 -8.03
C ASP A 106 -1.35 -17.64 -9.01
N GLU A 107 -0.71 -16.55 -9.46
CA GLU A 107 0.42 -16.57 -10.39
C GLU A 107 1.69 -16.06 -9.70
N PHE A 108 2.68 -16.92 -9.53
CA PHE A 108 4.00 -16.57 -8.98
C PHE A 108 5.04 -17.63 -9.30
N PRO A 109 6.33 -17.25 -9.44
CA PRO A 109 7.40 -18.15 -9.92
C PRO A 109 7.57 -19.44 -9.11
N GLN A 110 7.37 -19.38 -7.80
CA GLN A 110 7.49 -20.54 -6.91
C GLN A 110 6.39 -21.57 -7.16
N LYS A 111 5.19 -21.13 -7.55
CA LYS A 111 4.11 -22.04 -7.98
C LYS A 111 4.48 -22.71 -9.28
N ASP A 112 4.99 -21.95 -10.24
CA ASP A 112 5.40 -22.48 -11.55
C ASP A 112 6.55 -23.48 -11.39
N GLU A 113 7.53 -23.22 -10.51
CA GLU A 113 8.59 -24.16 -10.18
C GLU A 113 8.02 -25.52 -9.81
N ILE A 114 7.07 -25.57 -8.89
CA ILE A 114 6.50 -26.83 -8.39
C ILE A 114 5.55 -27.46 -9.39
N SER A 115 4.74 -26.67 -10.09
CA SER A 115 3.79 -27.16 -11.09
C SER A 115 4.50 -27.82 -12.27
N ASN A 116 5.61 -27.25 -12.72
CA ASN A 116 6.41 -27.73 -13.86
C ASN A 116 7.38 -28.88 -13.51
N MET A 117 7.54 -29.22 -12.23
CA MET A 117 8.37 -30.35 -11.83
C MET A 117 7.77 -31.67 -12.35
N THR A 118 8.64 -32.57 -12.77
CA THR A 118 8.26 -33.94 -13.18
C THR A 118 8.27 -34.90 -11.99
N GLY A 119 7.37 -35.88 -12.02
CA GLY A 119 7.27 -36.93 -11.00
C GLY A 119 6.46 -36.50 -9.76
N GLY A 120 6.09 -37.48 -8.96
CA GLY A 120 5.26 -37.28 -7.78
C GLY A 120 3.84 -36.78 -8.09
N THR A 121 3.07 -36.56 -7.03
CA THR A 121 1.70 -36.02 -7.10
C THR A 121 1.72 -34.55 -6.70
N LEU A 122 1.14 -33.68 -7.54
CA LEU A 122 0.95 -32.27 -7.22
C LEU A 122 -0.23 -32.12 -6.23
N GLU A 123 0.02 -31.42 -5.13
CA GLU A 123 -0.96 -31.06 -4.13
C GLU A 123 -0.97 -29.55 -3.94
N GLU A 124 -2.15 -28.93 -4.01
CA GLU A 124 -2.36 -27.49 -3.84
C GLU A 124 -3.57 -27.23 -2.95
N SER A 125 -3.45 -26.27 -2.04
CA SER A 125 -4.51 -25.93 -1.09
C SER A 125 -5.69 -25.22 -1.74
N VAL A 126 -5.43 -24.47 -2.81
CA VAL A 126 -6.43 -23.72 -3.59
C VAL A 126 -6.21 -24.02 -5.05
N GLN A 127 -7.16 -24.70 -5.69
CA GLN A 127 -7.12 -24.94 -7.13
C GLN A 127 -7.88 -23.84 -7.88
N PRO A 128 -7.38 -23.39 -9.04
CA PRO A 128 -8.14 -22.52 -9.92
C PRO A 128 -9.45 -23.19 -10.34
N GLY A 129 -10.57 -22.46 -10.25
CA GLY A 129 -11.86 -22.97 -10.73
C GLY A 129 -12.88 -23.38 -9.68
N GLY A 130 -12.55 -23.33 -8.40
CA GLY A 130 -13.52 -23.30 -7.31
C GLY A 130 -14.02 -24.63 -6.76
N GLU A 131 -13.56 -25.78 -7.27
CA GLU A 131 -13.76 -27.08 -6.60
C GLU A 131 -12.53 -27.52 -5.80
N GLY A 132 -11.61 -26.63 -5.60
CA GLY A 132 -10.43 -26.86 -4.80
C GLY A 132 -10.81 -27.31 -3.38
N LYS A 133 -9.97 -28.07 -2.75
CA LYS A 133 -10.07 -28.59 -1.36
C LYS A 133 -10.11 -27.45 -0.34
N SER A 134 -10.80 -26.37 -0.65
CA SER A 134 -10.97 -25.29 0.31
C SER A 134 -11.77 -25.80 1.49
N ARG A 135 -11.35 -25.42 2.61
CA ARG A 135 -11.61 -25.99 3.90
C ARG A 135 -12.67 -25.21 4.65
N VAL A 136 -13.18 -24.13 4.05
CA VAL A 136 -14.22 -23.28 4.62
C VAL A 136 -15.31 -23.10 3.59
N GLU A 137 -16.49 -23.63 3.85
CA GLU A 137 -17.64 -23.49 2.96
C GLU A 137 -17.99 -22.01 2.78
N GLY A 138 -18.23 -21.56 1.54
CA GLY A 138 -18.51 -20.17 1.22
C GLY A 138 -17.29 -19.23 1.13
N TYR A 139 -16.14 -19.65 1.67
CA TYR A 139 -14.89 -18.86 1.68
C TYR A 139 -13.83 -19.43 0.72
N THR A 140 -14.25 -20.15 -0.28
CA THR A 140 -13.40 -20.81 -1.27
C THR A 140 -13.01 -19.90 -2.43
N LYS A 141 -13.81 -18.88 -2.68
CA LYS A 141 -13.66 -17.99 -3.83
C LYS A 141 -13.13 -16.63 -3.37
N PHE A 142 -11.86 -16.60 -3.08
CA PHE A 142 -11.15 -15.35 -2.92
C PHE A 142 -10.84 -14.78 -4.31
N GLU A 143 -11.02 -13.49 -4.48
CA GLU A 143 -10.73 -12.78 -5.72
C GLU A 143 -9.34 -12.15 -5.69
N TYR A 144 -8.99 -11.53 -4.57
CA TYR A 144 -7.80 -10.72 -4.41
C TYR A 144 -6.66 -11.38 -3.64
N VAL A 145 -6.93 -12.43 -2.85
CA VAL A 145 -5.92 -13.10 -2.03
C VAL A 145 -5.96 -14.61 -2.22
N ARG A 146 -4.79 -15.23 -2.25
CA ARG A 146 -4.62 -16.68 -2.11
C ARG A 146 -3.64 -16.96 -0.98
N SER A 147 -3.92 -17.99 -0.20
CA SER A 147 -2.98 -18.51 0.82
C SER A 147 -3.05 -20.01 0.93
N GLY A 148 -1.96 -20.61 1.36
CA GLY A 148 -1.90 -22.04 1.60
C GLY A 148 -0.57 -22.65 1.18
N TYR A 149 -0.62 -23.78 0.51
CA TYR A 149 0.55 -24.53 0.07
C TYR A 149 0.42 -25.03 -1.37
N ILE A 150 1.57 -25.22 -1.97
CA ILE A 150 1.74 -26.00 -3.18
C ILE A 150 2.96 -26.90 -3.00
N TYR A 151 2.83 -28.20 -3.23
CA TYR A 151 3.96 -29.13 -3.14
C TYR A 151 3.76 -30.37 -4.01
N ARG A 152 4.87 -31.06 -4.30
CA ARG A 152 4.84 -32.40 -4.86
C ARG A 152 5.26 -33.41 -3.83
N ASP A 153 4.46 -34.48 -3.72
CA ASP A 153 4.71 -35.63 -2.87
C ASP A 153 5.08 -36.87 -3.70
N GLY A 154 5.67 -37.89 -3.05
CA GLY A 154 6.07 -39.11 -3.76
C GLY A 154 7.22 -38.92 -4.74
N LEU A 155 7.99 -37.85 -4.61
CA LEU A 155 9.18 -37.62 -5.44
C LEU A 155 10.28 -38.66 -5.15
N PRO A 156 11.11 -39.04 -6.15
CA PRO A 156 12.28 -39.88 -5.91
C PRO A 156 13.17 -39.31 -4.78
N MET A 157 13.82 -40.19 -4.04
CA MET A 157 14.77 -39.77 -3.01
C MET A 157 15.91 -38.96 -3.64
N GLU A 158 16.24 -37.84 -2.99
CA GLU A 158 17.37 -36.99 -3.35
C GLU A 158 18.63 -37.49 -2.64
N ARG A 159 19.66 -37.81 -3.39
CA ARG A 159 20.98 -38.16 -2.81
C ARG A 159 21.71 -36.88 -2.42
N ILE A 160 22.18 -36.83 -1.20
CA ILE A 160 23.02 -35.76 -0.66
C ILE A 160 24.31 -36.40 -0.12
N ASP A 161 25.33 -35.56 0.13
CA ASP A 161 26.58 -36.04 0.67
C ASP A 161 26.37 -36.82 1.97
N GLY A 162 26.69 -38.11 1.91
CA GLY A 162 26.57 -39.07 3.01
C GLY A 162 25.13 -39.46 3.40
N GLY A 163 24.13 -39.29 2.51
CA GLY A 163 22.77 -39.71 2.79
C GLY A 163 21.76 -39.45 1.70
N VAL A 164 20.49 -39.53 2.06
CA VAL A 164 19.36 -39.24 1.17
C VAL A 164 18.33 -38.36 1.89
N ARG A 165 17.66 -37.49 1.12
CA ARG A 165 16.47 -36.74 1.54
C ARG A 165 15.23 -37.28 0.85
N ASN A 166 14.11 -37.26 1.58
CA ASN A 166 12.82 -37.69 1.10
C ASN A 166 11.72 -36.75 1.61
N GLY A 167 10.47 -36.93 1.17
CA GLY A 167 9.31 -36.15 1.57
C GLY A 167 8.87 -35.10 0.55
N PRO A 168 7.84 -34.30 0.86
CA PRO A 168 7.31 -33.29 -0.03
C PRO A 168 8.31 -32.16 -0.28
N LYS A 169 8.23 -31.57 -1.48
CA LYS A 169 8.95 -30.36 -1.87
C LYS A 169 7.95 -29.34 -2.39
N GLY A 170 7.98 -28.12 -1.88
CA GLY A 170 7.05 -27.08 -2.28
C GLY A 170 7.19 -25.79 -1.50
N TYR A 171 6.12 -25.03 -1.46
CA TYR A 171 6.04 -23.74 -0.80
C TYR A 171 4.76 -23.58 0.02
N LEU A 172 4.90 -22.93 1.16
CA LEU A 172 3.83 -22.30 1.93
C LEU A 172 3.77 -20.84 1.48
N PHE A 173 2.60 -20.29 1.17
CA PHE A 173 2.51 -18.94 0.62
C PHE A 173 1.23 -18.21 0.99
N TYR A 174 1.27 -16.88 0.98
CA TYR A 174 0.11 -16.04 0.69
C TYR A 174 0.50 -15.01 -0.36
N LYS A 175 -0.43 -14.64 -1.23
CA LYS A 175 -0.28 -13.58 -2.21
C LYS A 175 -1.59 -12.83 -2.38
N GLY A 176 -1.51 -11.51 -2.38
CA GLY A 176 -2.60 -10.61 -2.72
C GLY A 176 -2.36 -9.89 -4.04
N SER A 177 -3.42 -9.33 -4.58
CA SER A 177 -3.44 -8.41 -5.72
C SER A 177 -4.33 -7.21 -5.38
N ASN A 178 -4.18 -6.10 -6.09
CA ASN A 178 -4.97 -4.90 -5.86
C ASN A 178 -4.97 -4.45 -4.38
N PRO A 179 -3.83 -3.99 -3.82
CA PRO A 179 -3.78 -3.43 -2.47
C PRO A 179 -4.80 -2.32 -2.31
N SER A 180 -5.64 -2.38 -1.27
CA SER A 180 -6.76 -1.46 -1.08
C SER A 180 -6.31 -0.02 -0.95
N GLN A 181 -6.98 0.91 -1.62
CA GLN A 181 -6.81 2.37 -1.47
C GLN A 181 -7.99 3.02 -0.73
N ALA A 182 -9.06 2.26 -0.51
CA ALA A 182 -10.14 2.62 0.38
C ALA A 182 -10.39 1.49 1.37
N LEU A 183 -10.78 1.85 2.59
CA LEU A 183 -11.05 0.90 3.67
C LEU A 183 -12.39 1.25 4.34
N PRO A 184 -13.10 0.28 4.92
CA PRO A 184 -14.30 0.55 5.71
C PRO A 184 -14.03 1.54 6.86
N THR A 185 -15.05 2.28 7.28
CA THR A 185 -14.93 3.28 8.37
C THR A 185 -15.34 2.74 9.75
N GLY A 186 -15.79 1.47 9.83
CA GLY A 186 -16.29 0.85 11.06
C GLY A 186 -15.73 -0.55 11.28
N LYS A 187 -16.47 -1.34 12.06
CA LYS A 187 -16.10 -2.72 12.36
C LYS A 187 -16.54 -3.67 11.25
N VAL A 188 -15.65 -4.55 10.84
CA VAL A 188 -15.91 -5.57 9.82
C VAL A 188 -15.37 -6.92 10.26
N GLY A 189 -16.21 -7.95 10.14
CA GLY A 189 -15.81 -9.33 10.38
C GLY A 189 -15.25 -9.98 9.12
N TYR A 190 -14.17 -10.75 9.29
CA TYR A 190 -13.55 -11.54 8.23
C TYR A 190 -13.50 -13.00 8.62
N LYS A 191 -13.57 -13.89 7.64
CA LYS A 191 -13.43 -15.34 7.84
C LYS A 191 -12.67 -15.98 6.69
N GLY A 192 -11.86 -16.96 7.00
CA GLY A 192 -11.07 -17.64 5.99
C GLY A 192 -10.29 -18.83 6.52
N THR A 193 -9.08 -19.01 6.05
CA THR A 193 -8.25 -20.19 6.30
C THR A 193 -6.83 -19.79 6.71
N TRP A 194 -6.11 -20.71 7.33
CA TRP A 194 -4.69 -20.62 7.59
C TRP A 194 -3.98 -21.93 7.34
N ASP A 195 -2.69 -21.86 7.09
CA ASP A 195 -1.83 -23.01 6.85
C ASP A 195 -0.47 -22.80 7.51
N TYR A 196 0.22 -23.89 7.77
CA TYR A 196 1.50 -23.84 8.46
C TYR A 196 2.48 -24.90 7.97
N VAL A 197 3.74 -24.66 8.26
CA VAL A 197 4.83 -25.62 8.21
C VAL A 197 5.67 -25.48 9.48
N THR A 198 6.16 -26.61 10.02
CA THR A 198 7.03 -26.57 11.21
C THR A 198 8.49 -26.69 10.84
N ASP A 199 9.38 -26.39 11.78
CA ASP A 199 10.76 -26.85 11.72
C ASP A 199 10.82 -28.38 11.60
N ALA A 200 11.97 -28.90 11.21
CA ALA A 200 12.20 -30.34 11.16
C ALA A 200 13.43 -30.69 11.98
N LYS A 201 13.26 -31.52 13.00
CA LYS A 201 14.33 -31.96 13.88
C LYS A 201 14.25 -33.48 14.09
N GLU A 202 15.40 -34.14 14.16
CA GLU A 202 15.44 -35.58 14.39
C GLU A 202 14.71 -35.94 15.68
N LYS A 203 13.88 -37.01 15.62
CA LYS A 203 13.04 -37.50 16.73
C LYS A 203 11.94 -36.54 17.22
N GLN A 204 11.70 -35.42 16.51
CA GLN A 204 10.59 -34.55 16.81
C GLN A 204 9.28 -35.22 16.39
N GLU A 205 8.30 -35.28 17.30
CA GLU A 205 6.98 -35.82 17.05
C GLU A 205 5.91 -34.86 17.58
N PHE A 206 4.88 -34.65 16.77
CA PHE A 206 3.71 -33.86 17.15
C PHE A 206 2.49 -34.77 17.21
N ARG A 207 2.30 -35.45 18.33
CA ARG A 207 1.29 -36.51 18.49
C ARG A 207 -0.14 -36.06 18.22
N GLN A 208 -0.50 -34.82 18.55
CA GLN A 208 -1.81 -34.26 18.28
C GLN A 208 -2.07 -33.95 16.80
N LEU A 209 -1.04 -33.91 15.95
CA LEU A 209 -1.19 -33.70 14.52
C LEU A 209 -1.35 -35.02 13.77
N GLY A 210 -1.38 -36.15 14.51
CA GLY A 210 -1.51 -37.48 13.98
C GLY A 210 -0.19 -38.26 13.99
N SER A 211 -0.29 -39.58 13.95
CA SER A 211 0.86 -40.46 13.76
C SER A 211 1.56 -40.10 12.48
N PRO A 212 2.90 -40.01 12.45
CA PRO A 212 3.58 -39.52 11.31
C PRO A 212 3.33 -40.39 10.08
N PRO A 213 2.60 -39.94 9.08
CA PRO A 213 2.72 -40.52 7.77
C PRO A 213 4.20 -40.44 7.37
N ALA A 214 4.65 -41.37 6.61
CA ALA A 214 5.98 -41.24 6.01
C ALA A 214 6.04 -39.88 5.32
N GLY A 215 6.80 -38.96 5.76
CA GLY A 215 6.88 -37.61 5.23
C GLY A 215 7.02 -36.56 6.30
N ASP A 216 6.48 -36.78 7.50
CA ASP A 216 6.35 -35.80 8.55
C ASP A 216 7.12 -36.20 9.83
N ARG A 217 8.00 -37.16 9.70
CA ARG A 217 8.65 -37.84 10.82
C ARG A 217 9.45 -36.91 11.74
N HIS A 218 9.85 -35.76 11.23
CA HIS A 218 10.67 -34.82 11.97
C HIS A 218 10.16 -33.37 11.88
N GLY A 219 9.01 -33.16 11.26
CA GLY A 219 8.30 -31.90 11.12
C GLY A 219 6.90 -32.10 10.60
N ALA A 220 6.03 -31.09 10.67
CA ALA A 220 4.65 -31.16 10.25
C ALA A 220 4.32 -30.14 9.14
N LEU A 221 3.29 -30.46 8.37
CA LEU A 221 2.71 -29.63 7.33
C LEU A 221 1.18 -29.68 7.49
N SER A 222 0.51 -28.54 7.46
CA SER A 222 -0.94 -28.44 7.63
C SER A 222 -1.74 -29.35 6.69
N ALA A 223 -1.26 -29.54 5.46
CA ALA A 223 -1.88 -30.44 4.48
C ALA A 223 -2.00 -31.89 4.97
N LYS A 224 -1.06 -32.34 5.80
CA LYS A 224 -0.93 -33.72 6.27
C LYS A 224 -1.34 -33.93 7.72
N GLU A 225 -1.87 -32.88 8.37
CA GLU A 225 -2.41 -33.01 9.71
C GLU A 225 -3.59 -34.00 9.73
N ALA A 226 -3.50 -35.00 10.58
CA ALA A 226 -4.54 -36.02 10.72
C ALA A 226 -5.72 -35.50 11.58
N ASP A 227 -6.84 -36.18 11.50
CA ASP A 227 -8.06 -35.91 12.29
C ASP A 227 -8.62 -34.50 12.15
N VAL A 228 -8.25 -33.79 11.10
CA VAL A 228 -8.85 -32.53 10.69
C VAL A 228 -10.10 -32.84 9.85
N LEU A 229 -11.22 -32.24 10.20
CA LEU A 229 -12.45 -32.36 9.43
C LEU A 229 -12.25 -31.65 8.07
N ARG A 230 -12.18 -32.42 6.99
CA ARG A 230 -11.94 -31.89 5.65
C ARG A 230 -13.08 -32.13 4.67
N ASP A 231 -13.99 -33.04 5.01
CA ASP A 231 -15.11 -33.42 4.15
C ASP A 231 -16.43 -33.05 4.85
N LYS A 232 -17.27 -32.29 4.17
CA LYS A 232 -18.60 -31.91 4.63
C LYS A 232 -19.47 -33.11 5.00
N ARG A 233 -19.30 -34.23 4.29
CA ARG A 233 -20.05 -35.46 4.55
C ARG A 233 -19.72 -36.12 5.91
N GLU A 234 -18.56 -35.79 6.47
CA GLU A 234 -18.11 -36.26 7.78
C GLU A 234 -18.42 -35.25 8.88
N ALA A 235 -19.02 -34.09 8.54
CA ALA A 235 -19.32 -33.06 9.52
C ALA A 235 -20.53 -33.45 10.39
N PRO A 236 -20.42 -33.30 11.73
CA PRO A 236 -21.57 -33.35 12.60
C PRO A 236 -22.62 -32.31 12.20
N GLU A 237 -23.88 -32.59 12.51
CA GLU A 237 -24.98 -31.66 12.25
C GLU A 237 -24.69 -30.26 12.82
N GLY A 238 -24.89 -29.22 12.01
CA GLY A 238 -24.66 -27.81 12.36
C GLY A 238 -23.21 -27.38 12.33
N GLN A 239 -22.25 -28.23 11.96
CA GLN A 239 -20.88 -27.81 11.75
C GLN A 239 -20.65 -27.40 10.27
N THR A 240 -20.34 -26.11 10.07
CA THR A 240 -20.12 -25.52 8.74
C THR A 240 -18.65 -25.23 8.44
N ASP A 241 -17.79 -25.31 9.45
CA ASP A 241 -16.37 -24.99 9.34
C ASP A 241 -15.53 -26.26 9.19
N PHE A 242 -14.61 -26.23 8.22
CA PHE A 242 -13.77 -27.36 7.86
C PHE A 242 -12.30 -26.94 7.81
N GLY A 243 -11.41 -27.87 8.08
CA GLY A 243 -9.97 -27.64 8.00
C GLY A 243 -9.45 -26.72 9.08
N LEU A 244 -8.54 -25.87 8.71
CA LEU A 244 -7.95 -24.85 9.55
C LEU A 244 -8.57 -23.50 9.17
N THR A 245 -9.27 -22.86 10.10
CA THR A 245 -10.02 -21.64 9.85
C THR A 245 -9.45 -20.43 10.57
N SER A 246 -9.55 -19.27 9.95
CA SER A 246 -9.19 -17.96 10.49
C SER A 246 -10.43 -17.09 10.65
N GLU A 247 -10.54 -16.35 11.74
CA GLU A 247 -11.59 -15.36 11.96
C GLU A 247 -10.98 -14.08 12.50
N PHE A 248 -11.47 -12.93 12.01
CA PHE A 248 -11.02 -11.63 12.48
C PHE A 248 -12.20 -10.67 12.65
N GLU A 249 -12.04 -9.76 13.60
CA GLU A 249 -12.79 -8.52 13.72
C GLU A 249 -11.82 -7.37 13.57
N VAL A 250 -12.05 -6.55 12.56
CA VAL A 250 -11.24 -5.37 12.24
C VAL A 250 -12.03 -4.12 12.56
N ASP A 251 -11.53 -3.30 13.47
CA ASP A 251 -12.05 -1.98 13.78
C ASP A 251 -11.19 -0.94 13.03
N PHE A 252 -11.66 -0.54 11.85
CA PHE A 252 -10.94 0.43 11.02
C PHE A 252 -10.91 1.83 11.62
N ALA A 253 -11.92 2.20 12.43
CA ALA A 253 -11.94 3.48 13.14
C ALA A 253 -10.88 3.51 14.26
N ALA A 254 -10.80 2.45 15.05
CA ALA A 254 -9.78 2.32 16.10
C ALA A 254 -8.40 1.89 15.56
N LYS A 255 -8.31 1.52 14.27
CA LYS A 255 -7.09 1.01 13.62
C LYS A 255 -6.53 -0.24 14.31
N THR A 256 -7.40 -1.15 14.71
CA THR A 256 -7.02 -2.39 15.41
C THR A 256 -7.69 -3.62 14.79
N MET A 257 -7.04 -4.76 14.92
CA MET A 257 -7.56 -6.05 14.50
C MET A 257 -7.39 -7.07 15.62
N THR A 258 -8.45 -7.83 15.87
CA THR A 258 -8.41 -9.02 16.72
C THR A 258 -8.88 -10.24 15.93
N GLY A 259 -8.49 -11.43 16.34
CA GLY A 259 -8.91 -12.63 15.64
C GLY A 259 -8.42 -13.90 16.29
N ALA A 260 -8.66 -15.03 15.65
CA ALA A 260 -8.16 -16.31 16.10
C ALA A 260 -7.99 -17.31 14.96
N PHE A 261 -7.05 -18.24 15.15
CA PHE A 261 -6.86 -19.41 14.30
C PHE A 261 -7.34 -20.67 14.97
N TYR A 262 -8.08 -21.46 14.21
CA TYR A 262 -8.72 -22.65 14.71
C TYR A 262 -8.39 -23.87 13.86
N ARG A 263 -8.49 -25.03 14.53
CA ARG A 263 -8.54 -26.34 13.93
C ARG A 263 -9.94 -26.93 14.13
N ASN A 264 -10.57 -27.42 13.08
CA ASN A 264 -11.84 -28.12 13.14
C ASN A 264 -11.57 -29.63 13.18
N ASN A 265 -11.98 -30.28 14.25
CA ASN A 265 -11.70 -31.69 14.48
C ASN A 265 -12.69 -32.59 13.75
N ARG A 266 -12.16 -33.63 13.14
CA ARG A 266 -12.97 -34.80 12.76
C ARG A 266 -13.35 -35.54 14.01
N ILE A 267 -14.66 -35.74 14.23
CA ILE A 267 -15.19 -36.48 15.35
C ILE A 267 -15.65 -37.83 14.83
N THR A 268 -15.03 -38.91 15.30
CA THR A 268 -15.44 -40.28 14.97
C THR A 268 -16.54 -40.75 15.92
N HIS A 269 -17.30 -41.74 15.49
CA HIS A 269 -18.47 -42.25 16.26
C HIS A 269 -18.13 -42.70 17.69
N ASN A 270 -16.87 -43.04 17.94
CA ASN A 270 -16.39 -43.47 19.26
C ASN A 270 -15.85 -42.33 20.15
N GLU A 271 -15.80 -41.09 19.64
CA GLU A 271 -15.17 -39.94 20.33
C GLU A 271 -16.16 -38.80 20.64
N THR A 272 -17.47 -39.04 20.44
CA THR A 272 -18.51 -37.98 20.43
C THR A 272 -18.69 -37.25 21.76
N GLU A 273 -18.22 -37.77 22.89
CA GLU A 273 -18.49 -37.17 24.20
C GLU A 273 -17.33 -36.33 24.76
N ASN A 274 -16.11 -36.46 24.25
CA ASN A 274 -14.92 -35.85 24.88
C ASN A 274 -13.98 -35.07 23.93
N LYS A 275 -14.35 -34.81 22.69
CA LYS A 275 -13.50 -34.11 21.75
C LYS A 275 -14.11 -32.76 21.33
N ASP A 276 -13.40 -31.67 21.57
CA ASP A 276 -13.82 -30.36 21.12
C ASP A 276 -13.95 -30.35 19.59
N LYS A 277 -15.11 -29.92 19.10
CA LYS A 277 -15.35 -29.77 17.65
C LYS A 277 -14.37 -28.78 17.02
N ARG A 278 -13.94 -27.81 17.81
CA ARG A 278 -13.08 -26.71 17.34
C ARG A 278 -12.03 -26.36 18.40
N VAL A 279 -10.77 -26.38 18.02
CA VAL A 279 -9.64 -26.05 18.90
C VAL A 279 -9.01 -24.76 18.44
N LYS A 280 -8.88 -23.79 19.34
CA LYS A 280 -8.14 -22.57 19.09
C LYS A 280 -6.63 -22.82 19.16
N ARG A 281 -5.87 -22.37 18.18
CA ARG A 281 -4.41 -22.45 18.14
C ARG A 281 -3.72 -21.14 18.48
N TYR A 282 -4.27 -20.01 17.99
CA TYR A 282 -3.73 -18.67 18.25
C TYR A 282 -4.85 -17.65 18.44
N ASP A 283 -4.63 -16.69 19.32
CA ASP A 283 -5.32 -15.40 19.35
C ASP A 283 -4.48 -14.37 18.57
N ILE A 284 -5.14 -13.51 17.79
CA ILE A 284 -4.49 -12.51 16.95
C ILE A 284 -4.79 -11.11 17.48
N LYS A 285 -3.75 -10.28 17.53
CA LYS A 285 -3.87 -8.84 17.84
C LYS A 285 -2.92 -8.09 16.92
N ALA A 286 -3.44 -7.08 16.20
CA ALA A 286 -2.64 -6.26 15.32
C ALA A 286 -3.14 -4.82 15.26
N ASP A 287 -2.24 -3.92 14.87
CA ASP A 287 -2.51 -2.52 14.58
C ASP A 287 -2.50 -2.30 13.05
N LEU A 288 -3.37 -1.39 12.58
CA LEU A 288 -3.53 -1.07 11.17
C LEU A 288 -2.74 0.19 10.79
N HIS A 289 -2.06 0.12 9.66
CA HIS A 289 -1.28 1.21 9.05
C HIS A 289 -1.65 1.33 7.57
N GLY A 290 -2.65 2.15 7.25
CA GLY A 290 -3.24 2.17 5.91
C GLY A 290 -3.81 0.81 5.54
N ASN A 291 -3.42 0.28 4.39
CA ASN A 291 -3.83 -1.05 3.93
C ASN A 291 -2.95 -2.20 4.46
N ARG A 292 -2.10 -1.94 5.44
CA ARG A 292 -1.24 -2.97 6.07
C ARG A 292 -1.61 -3.13 7.54
N PHE A 293 -1.25 -4.27 8.09
CA PHE A 293 -1.35 -4.53 9.53
C PHE A 293 -0.12 -5.27 10.03
N LYS A 294 0.20 -5.05 11.31
CA LYS A 294 1.30 -5.68 12.01
C LYS A 294 0.93 -5.98 13.46
N GLY A 295 1.41 -7.09 14.00
CA GLY A 295 1.03 -7.45 15.36
C GLY A 295 1.59 -8.76 15.84
N LYS A 296 0.77 -9.48 16.60
CA LYS A 296 1.14 -10.69 17.33
C LYS A 296 0.14 -11.82 17.10
N ALA A 297 0.67 -13.05 17.06
CA ALA A 297 -0.12 -14.25 17.23
C ALA A 297 0.21 -14.86 18.60
N LEU A 298 -0.76 -14.97 19.47
CA LEU A 298 -0.60 -15.47 20.85
C LEU A 298 -1.06 -16.91 20.93
N ALA A 299 -0.17 -17.83 21.29
CA ALA A 299 -0.50 -19.25 21.43
C ALA A 299 -1.60 -19.44 22.48
N ALA A 300 -2.67 -20.11 22.09
CA ALA A 300 -3.80 -20.40 23.00
C ALA A 300 -3.46 -21.47 24.06
N ASP A 301 -2.57 -22.39 23.70
CA ASP A 301 -2.03 -23.41 24.58
C ASP A 301 -0.50 -23.32 24.58
N LYS A 302 0.09 -23.11 25.75
CA LYS A 302 1.56 -22.95 25.92
C LYS A 302 2.20 -24.20 26.55
N ASP A 303 1.46 -25.26 26.75
CA ASP A 303 1.99 -26.49 27.30
C ASP A 303 2.74 -27.30 26.24
N THR A 304 4.05 -27.34 26.39
CA THR A 304 4.95 -28.08 25.48
C THR A 304 4.76 -29.59 25.56
N GLY A 305 4.09 -30.11 26.59
CA GLY A 305 3.77 -31.52 26.77
C GLY A 305 2.59 -32.02 25.92
N ASN A 306 1.78 -31.10 25.37
CA ASN A 306 0.55 -31.45 24.65
C ASN A 306 0.75 -31.99 23.22
N GLY A 307 1.99 -32.15 22.75
CA GLY A 307 2.30 -32.88 21.52
C GLY A 307 1.88 -32.15 20.25
N HIS A 308 1.84 -30.81 20.27
CA HIS A 308 1.67 -29.95 19.09
C HIS A 308 2.73 -28.81 19.06
N PRO A 309 2.98 -28.17 17.91
CA PRO A 309 4.01 -27.13 17.79
C PRO A 309 3.53 -25.71 18.17
N PHE A 310 2.24 -25.50 18.44
CA PHE A 310 1.61 -24.18 18.58
C PHE A 310 1.67 -23.65 20.01
N VAL A 311 2.85 -23.69 20.63
CA VAL A 311 3.07 -23.37 22.06
C VAL A 311 3.75 -22.03 22.29
N SER A 312 4.22 -21.39 21.23
CA SER A 312 4.96 -20.13 21.30
C SER A 312 4.20 -19.00 20.60
N ASP A 313 4.22 -17.83 21.23
CA ASP A 313 3.72 -16.60 20.62
C ASP A 313 4.56 -16.22 19.40
N SER A 314 4.05 -15.29 18.60
CA SER A 314 4.77 -14.62 17.53
C SER A 314 4.63 -13.11 17.65
N ASP A 315 5.74 -12.38 17.49
CA ASP A 315 5.78 -10.92 17.39
C ASP A 315 5.95 -10.44 15.93
N SER A 316 5.95 -11.36 14.96
CA SER A 316 6.20 -11.08 13.53
C SER A 316 4.99 -11.22 12.63
N LEU A 317 3.77 -11.17 13.21
CA LEU A 317 2.55 -11.19 12.41
C LEU A 317 2.45 -9.93 11.56
N GLU A 318 2.29 -10.10 10.25
CA GLU A 318 2.11 -9.01 9.29
C GLU A 318 1.26 -9.44 8.10
N GLY A 319 0.64 -8.44 7.43
CA GLY A 319 -0.15 -8.68 6.24
C GLY A 319 -0.75 -7.40 5.66
N GLY A 320 -1.79 -7.56 4.83
CA GLY A 320 -2.46 -6.43 4.20
C GLY A 320 -3.88 -6.71 3.78
N PHE A 321 -4.58 -5.63 3.41
CA PHE A 321 -5.91 -5.62 2.85
C PHE A 321 -5.85 -5.44 1.34
N TYR A 322 -6.70 -6.16 0.63
CA TYR A 322 -6.73 -6.24 -0.81
C TYR A 322 -8.16 -6.13 -1.32
N GLY A 323 -8.29 -5.71 -2.59
CA GLY A 323 -9.58 -5.39 -3.19
C GLY A 323 -10.00 -3.93 -2.99
N PRO A 324 -11.02 -3.44 -3.71
CA PRO A 324 -11.40 -2.02 -3.76
C PRO A 324 -11.72 -1.39 -2.40
N GLN A 325 -12.23 -2.19 -1.44
CA GLN A 325 -12.72 -1.69 -0.14
C GLN A 325 -12.26 -2.56 1.04
N GLY A 326 -11.06 -3.13 0.97
CA GLY A 326 -10.58 -4.04 1.99
C GLY A 326 -11.34 -5.36 2.00
N ASP A 327 -11.75 -5.84 0.83
CA ASP A 327 -12.62 -7.01 0.67
C ASP A 327 -12.01 -8.28 1.24
N GLU A 328 -10.70 -8.42 1.10
CA GLU A 328 -9.94 -9.58 1.56
C GLU A 328 -8.67 -9.15 2.29
N LEU A 329 -8.17 -10.01 3.14
CA LEU A 329 -6.89 -9.85 3.82
C LEU A 329 -6.04 -11.12 3.71
N GLY A 330 -4.72 -10.92 3.77
CA GLY A 330 -3.76 -12.02 3.82
C GLY A 330 -2.54 -11.65 4.64
N GLY A 331 -1.87 -12.65 5.19
CA GLY A 331 -0.71 -12.40 6.02
C GLY A 331 0.07 -13.65 6.39
N LYS A 332 1.11 -13.43 7.20
CA LYS A 332 2.04 -14.45 7.66
C LYS A 332 2.57 -14.17 9.06
N PHE A 333 3.17 -15.18 9.67
CA PHE A 333 4.00 -15.01 10.86
C PHE A 333 5.00 -16.16 11.03
N LEU A 334 6.03 -15.94 11.84
CA LEU A 334 6.94 -16.93 12.39
C LEU A 334 6.80 -16.93 13.91
N ALA A 335 6.57 -18.09 14.52
CA ALA A 335 6.57 -18.23 15.98
C ALA A 335 7.94 -17.87 16.57
N ASN A 336 7.96 -17.26 17.78
CA ASN A 336 9.20 -16.76 18.41
C ASN A 336 10.21 -17.88 18.70
N ASP A 337 9.72 -19.11 18.94
CA ASP A 337 10.58 -20.31 19.10
C ASP A 337 11.09 -20.87 17.77
N LYS A 338 10.75 -20.23 16.64
CA LYS A 338 11.15 -20.61 15.27
C LYS A 338 10.70 -21.99 14.84
N LYS A 339 9.60 -22.49 15.40
CA LYS A 339 9.07 -23.82 15.08
C LYS A 339 7.91 -23.80 14.10
N VAL A 340 7.22 -22.69 13.93
CA VAL A 340 6.04 -22.57 13.05
C VAL A 340 6.16 -21.36 12.15
N LEU A 341 6.16 -21.57 10.83
CA LEU A 341 5.79 -20.57 9.84
C LEU A 341 4.33 -20.76 9.49
N ALA A 342 3.55 -19.70 9.45
CA ALA A 342 2.14 -19.74 9.09
C ALA A 342 1.77 -18.65 8.09
N VAL A 343 0.79 -18.95 7.26
CA VAL A 343 0.13 -18.02 6.33
C VAL A 343 -1.36 -18.09 6.55
N PHE A 344 -2.06 -17.02 6.23
CA PHE A 344 -3.50 -16.95 6.34
C PHE A 344 -4.12 -16.00 5.32
N SER A 345 -5.39 -16.22 5.06
CA SER A 345 -6.25 -15.29 4.32
C SER A 345 -7.64 -15.29 4.91
N ALA A 346 -8.37 -14.21 4.73
CA ALA A 346 -9.75 -14.10 5.08
C ALA A 346 -10.49 -13.11 4.18
N LYS A 347 -11.79 -13.30 4.01
CA LYS A 347 -12.70 -12.50 3.23
C LYS A 347 -13.74 -11.88 4.15
N GLN A 348 -14.24 -10.70 3.83
CA GLN A 348 -15.35 -10.08 4.55
C GLN A 348 -16.54 -11.05 4.65
N LYS A 349 -17.15 -11.15 5.85
CA LYS A 349 -18.32 -12.00 6.07
C LYS A 349 -19.50 -11.49 5.26
N ASP A 350 -20.19 -12.41 4.55
CA ASP A 350 -21.39 -12.10 3.82
C ASP A 350 -22.55 -11.74 4.76
N GLY A 351 -23.47 -10.89 4.31
CA GLY A 351 -24.73 -10.58 5.00
C GLY A 351 -24.64 -9.55 6.13
N ALA A 352 -23.48 -9.01 6.44
CA ALA A 352 -23.34 -7.86 7.33
C ALA A 352 -23.54 -6.56 6.55
N GLU A 353 -24.20 -5.56 7.16
CA GLU A 353 -24.24 -4.21 6.62
C GLU A 353 -22.81 -3.68 6.57
N LYS A 354 -22.31 -3.42 5.36
CA LYS A 354 -20.93 -2.95 5.18
C LYS A 354 -20.86 -1.47 5.52
N PRO A 355 -19.96 -1.05 6.42
CA PRO A 355 -19.68 0.37 6.62
C PRO A 355 -19.27 1.03 5.32
N LEU A 356 -19.55 2.32 5.18
CA LEU A 356 -19.04 3.09 4.05
C LEU A 356 -17.52 2.98 3.99
N ALA A 357 -16.98 2.85 2.79
CA ALA A 357 -15.55 2.88 2.59
C ALA A 357 -15.06 4.32 2.43
N GLU A 358 -13.89 4.60 2.97
CA GLU A 358 -13.20 5.88 2.89
C GLU A 358 -11.87 5.69 2.16
N THR A 359 -11.63 6.54 1.15
CA THR A 359 -10.33 6.59 0.49
C THR A 359 -9.30 7.18 1.46
N PHE A 360 -8.29 6.39 1.83
CA PHE A 360 -7.20 6.86 2.67
C PHE A 360 -5.96 7.21 1.85
N MET A 361 -5.90 6.82 0.59
CA MET A 361 -4.76 7.07 -0.29
C MET A 361 -5.19 7.16 -1.74
N ASP A 362 -4.60 8.10 -2.47
CA ASP A 362 -4.60 8.10 -3.92
C ASP A 362 -3.24 7.61 -4.43
N ALA A 363 -3.26 6.77 -5.45
CA ALA A 363 -2.11 6.43 -6.25
C ALA A 363 -2.60 6.10 -7.67
N TYR A 364 -2.27 6.95 -8.63
CA TYR A 364 -2.68 6.74 -10.03
C TYR A 364 -1.72 7.42 -11.01
N ARG A 365 -1.78 6.97 -12.25
CA ARG A 365 -1.12 7.62 -13.41
C ARG A 365 -2.15 7.98 -14.47
N ILE A 366 -1.79 8.92 -15.34
CA ILE A 366 -2.49 9.22 -16.58
C ILE A 366 -1.47 8.96 -17.69
N GLY A 367 -1.71 7.93 -18.49
CA GLY A 367 -0.84 7.50 -19.55
C GLY A 367 -0.82 8.46 -20.75
N ALA A 368 0.08 8.20 -21.69
CA ALA A 368 0.19 8.93 -22.95
C ALA A 368 -1.07 8.83 -23.83
N ASP A 369 -1.94 7.87 -23.56
CA ASP A 369 -3.27 7.69 -24.16
C ASP A 369 -4.36 8.55 -23.50
N PHE A 370 -4.01 9.31 -22.44
CA PHE A 370 -4.89 10.14 -21.62
C PHE A 370 -5.89 9.33 -20.76
N VAL A 371 -5.61 8.05 -20.52
CA VAL A 371 -6.39 7.21 -19.62
C VAL A 371 -5.80 7.27 -18.21
N LYS A 372 -6.68 7.47 -17.23
CA LYS A 372 -6.32 7.43 -15.80
C LYS A 372 -6.39 6.00 -15.29
N GLU A 373 -5.28 5.50 -14.75
CA GLU A 373 -5.14 4.16 -14.19
C GLU A 373 -4.69 4.23 -12.74
N GLN A 374 -5.27 3.37 -11.91
CA GLN A 374 -4.81 3.19 -10.54
C GLN A 374 -3.46 2.47 -10.54
N ILE A 375 -2.53 2.92 -9.68
CA ILE A 375 -1.28 2.23 -9.39
C ILE A 375 -1.36 1.61 -8.00
N ASP A 376 -0.75 0.44 -7.84
CA ASP A 376 -0.71 -0.21 -6.55
C ASP A 376 0.08 0.61 -5.53
N SER A 377 -0.38 0.59 -4.28
CA SER A 377 0.29 1.25 -3.17
C SER A 377 0.13 0.45 -1.89
N PHE A 378 1.20 0.40 -1.12
CA PHE A 378 1.21 -0.20 0.21
C PHE A 378 1.04 0.83 1.34
N GLY A 379 0.38 1.95 1.04
CA GLY A 379 0.08 3.00 2.02
C GLY A 379 1.26 3.92 2.35
N ASN A 380 2.37 3.83 1.61
CA ASN A 380 3.53 4.69 1.79
C ASN A 380 3.55 5.80 0.74
N VAL A 381 3.25 7.04 1.15
CA VAL A 381 3.22 8.20 0.26
C VAL A 381 4.61 8.56 -0.32
N ALA A 382 5.68 8.18 0.37
CA ALA A 382 7.06 8.50 -0.03
C ALA A 382 7.66 7.51 -1.05
N LYS A 383 6.92 6.47 -1.44
CA LYS A 383 7.39 5.44 -2.37
C LYS A 383 6.36 5.17 -3.44
N LEU A 384 6.75 5.32 -4.68
CA LEU A 384 5.95 4.96 -5.86
C LEU A 384 6.30 3.54 -6.31
N LEU A 385 5.30 2.74 -6.63
CA LEU A 385 5.48 1.39 -7.14
C LEU A 385 4.95 1.32 -8.58
N ILE A 386 5.85 1.12 -9.54
CA ILE A 386 5.55 1.03 -10.97
C ILE A 386 6.14 -0.26 -11.53
N ASP A 387 5.30 -1.11 -12.10
CA ASP A 387 5.70 -2.37 -12.73
C ASP A 387 6.67 -3.22 -11.88
N GLY A 388 6.41 -3.23 -10.56
CA GLY A 388 7.25 -3.93 -9.58
C GLY A 388 8.53 -3.19 -9.18
N VAL A 389 8.81 -2.02 -9.75
CA VAL A 389 9.93 -1.15 -9.38
C VAL A 389 9.48 -0.16 -8.31
N GLU A 390 10.15 -0.19 -7.16
CA GLU A 390 9.92 0.76 -6.06
C GLU A 390 10.87 1.95 -6.20
N LEU A 391 10.31 3.16 -6.31
CA LEU A 391 11.02 4.44 -6.45
C LEU A 391 10.73 5.32 -5.24
N ALA A 392 11.75 5.97 -4.70
CA ALA A 392 11.57 7.00 -3.68
C ALA A 392 10.96 8.26 -4.31
N LEU A 393 9.99 8.90 -3.63
CA LEU A 393 9.44 10.21 -4.01
C LEU A 393 9.99 11.35 -3.15
N VAL A 394 10.64 11.02 -2.04
CA VAL A 394 11.24 11.96 -1.11
C VAL A 394 12.74 11.68 -1.03
N PRO A 395 13.59 12.69 -1.14
CA PRO A 395 15.04 12.50 -1.04
C PRO A 395 15.43 12.09 0.38
N SER A 396 16.55 11.37 0.49
CA SER A 396 17.17 11.08 1.77
C SER A 396 17.61 12.36 2.50
N GLU A 397 17.63 12.33 3.82
CA GLU A 397 18.00 13.48 4.66
C GLU A 397 19.29 14.15 4.20
N GLY A 398 19.31 15.49 4.20
CA GLY A 398 20.48 16.31 3.88
C GLY A 398 20.65 16.69 2.41
N THR A 399 19.79 16.21 1.50
CA THR A 399 19.88 16.53 0.05
C THR A 399 18.76 17.44 -0.46
N GLN A 400 17.89 17.93 0.41
CA GLN A 400 16.71 18.73 0.06
C GLN A 400 17.06 20.19 -0.28
N THR A 401 17.38 20.48 -1.52
CA THR A 401 17.52 21.87 -2.00
C THR A 401 16.74 22.16 -3.26
N ALA A 402 16.27 21.15 -3.98
CA ALA A 402 15.55 21.32 -5.22
C ALA A 402 14.02 21.28 -4.99
N PHE A 403 13.31 22.15 -5.71
CA PHE A 403 11.84 22.21 -5.68
C PHE A 403 11.20 20.91 -6.21
N GLN A 404 11.79 20.35 -7.26
CA GLN A 404 11.44 19.04 -7.81
C GLN A 404 12.60 18.08 -7.57
N HIS A 405 12.26 16.82 -7.33
CA HIS A 405 13.23 15.74 -7.14
C HIS A 405 13.13 14.73 -8.28
N VAL A 406 14.27 14.31 -8.78
CA VAL A 406 14.37 13.31 -9.84
C VAL A 406 14.98 12.04 -9.27
N PHE A 407 14.27 10.94 -9.50
CA PHE A 407 14.71 9.59 -9.09
C PHE A 407 14.69 8.69 -10.32
N GLU A 408 15.68 7.82 -10.42
CA GLU A 408 15.79 6.85 -11.52
C GLU A 408 16.19 5.48 -10.99
N LYS A 409 15.53 4.45 -11.47
CA LYS A 409 15.83 3.06 -11.15
C LYS A 409 15.24 2.14 -12.23
N ASN A 410 16.05 1.21 -12.74
CA ASN A 410 15.62 0.20 -13.71
C ASN A 410 14.88 0.80 -14.92
N ASP A 411 15.46 1.84 -15.56
CA ASP A 411 14.90 2.56 -16.71
C ASP A 411 13.57 3.28 -16.44
N VAL A 412 13.15 3.40 -15.20
CA VAL A 412 12.02 4.22 -14.75
C VAL A 412 12.56 5.48 -14.11
N LYS A 413 12.17 6.65 -14.63
CA LYS A 413 12.55 7.95 -14.08
C LYS A 413 11.31 8.71 -13.62
N VAL A 414 11.36 9.24 -12.42
CA VAL A 414 10.28 10.02 -11.80
C VAL A 414 10.78 11.43 -11.49
N SER A 415 10.04 12.42 -11.96
CA SER A 415 10.22 13.83 -11.57
C SER A 415 9.09 14.21 -10.63
N ALA A 416 9.34 14.13 -9.31
CA ALA A 416 8.37 14.37 -8.27
C ALA A 416 8.37 15.82 -7.79
N CYS A 417 7.22 16.45 -7.72
CA CYS A 417 6.96 17.75 -7.13
C CYS A 417 6.19 17.56 -5.81
N CYS A 418 6.31 18.34 -4.83
CA CYS A 418 7.15 19.52 -4.63
C CYS A 418 7.76 19.46 -3.22
N SER A 419 8.88 20.11 -2.99
CA SER A 419 9.61 20.07 -1.70
C SER A 419 8.85 20.67 -0.50
N ASN A 420 7.79 21.44 -0.75
CA ASN A 420 6.91 22.00 0.28
C ASN A 420 5.66 21.15 0.57
N LEU A 421 5.46 20.03 -0.14
CA LEU A 421 4.38 19.07 0.08
C LEU A 421 4.91 17.85 0.82
N ASP A 422 4.20 17.45 1.87
CA ASP A 422 4.59 16.35 2.76
C ASP A 422 3.70 15.11 2.60
N TYR A 423 2.44 15.31 2.16
CA TYR A 423 1.41 14.28 2.06
C TYR A 423 0.95 13.99 0.64
N LEU A 424 1.40 14.80 -0.32
CA LEU A 424 1.05 14.71 -1.73
C LEU A 424 2.29 14.84 -2.59
N HIS A 425 2.47 13.91 -3.52
CA HIS A 425 3.51 13.97 -4.56
C HIS A 425 2.86 13.77 -5.93
N PHE A 426 3.27 14.56 -6.90
CA PHE A 426 2.78 14.47 -8.27
C PHE A 426 3.88 14.89 -9.26
N GLY A 427 3.71 14.59 -10.51
CA GLY A 427 4.67 14.99 -11.52
C GLY A 427 4.66 14.10 -12.75
N VAL A 428 5.86 13.85 -13.29
CA VAL A 428 6.07 13.10 -14.54
C VAL A 428 6.78 11.78 -14.24
N LEU A 429 6.30 10.73 -14.86
CA LEU A 429 6.86 9.40 -14.87
C LEU A 429 7.33 9.09 -16.31
N GLU A 430 8.60 8.82 -16.49
CA GLU A 430 9.20 8.42 -17.77
C GLU A 430 9.58 6.93 -17.69
N HIS A 431 9.05 6.12 -18.62
CA HIS A 431 9.41 4.71 -18.75
C HIS A 431 9.52 4.38 -20.24
N GLY A 432 10.74 4.12 -20.70
CA GLY A 432 11.02 3.95 -22.12
C GLY A 432 10.69 5.22 -22.92
N SER A 433 9.71 5.14 -23.82
CA SER A 433 9.21 6.28 -24.60
C SER A 433 7.91 6.89 -24.03
N SER A 434 7.39 6.35 -22.94
CA SER A 434 6.16 6.87 -22.29
C SER A 434 6.49 8.02 -21.36
N HIS A 435 5.62 9.04 -21.38
CA HIS A 435 5.63 10.17 -20.46
C HIS A 435 4.25 10.26 -19.81
N ASP A 436 4.12 9.66 -18.65
CA ASP A 436 2.87 9.63 -17.91
C ASP A 436 2.88 10.71 -16.84
N LEU A 437 1.71 11.21 -16.47
CA LEU A 437 1.55 12.01 -15.27
C LEU A 437 1.18 11.10 -14.11
N PHE A 438 1.63 11.38 -12.88
CA PHE A 438 1.24 10.63 -11.70
C PHE A 438 0.83 11.54 -10.55
N LEU A 439 0.02 11.00 -9.67
CA LEU A 439 -0.30 11.59 -8.37
C LEU A 439 -0.38 10.49 -7.32
N GLN A 440 0.28 10.71 -6.19
CA GLN A 440 0.20 9.84 -5.02
C GLN A 440 0.09 10.69 -3.75
N GLY A 441 -0.88 10.39 -2.88
CA GLY A 441 -1.09 11.17 -1.67
C GLY A 441 -1.85 10.43 -0.58
N SER A 442 -1.51 10.75 0.68
CA SER A 442 -2.21 10.25 1.87
C SER A 442 -3.37 11.18 2.20
N ARG A 443 -4.61 10.68 2.03
CA ARG A 443 -5.84 11.45 2.23
C ARG A 443 -6.03 11.87 3.69
N THR A 444 -6.59 13.06 3.88
CA THR A 444 -7.14 13.48 5.17
C THR A 444 -8.28 12.55 5.56
N ALA A 445 -8.32 12.09 6.80
CA ALA A 445 -9.48 11.34 7.29
C ALA A 445 -10.75 12.23 7.24
N VAL A 446 -11.89 11.67 6.86
CA VAL A 446 -13.15 12.42 6.76
C VAL A 446 -13.50 13.10 8.08
N SER A 447 -13.18 12.45 9.22
CA SER A 447 -13.37 13.01 10.57
C SER A 447 -12.47 14.22 10.90
N GLU A 448 -11.37 14.40 10.14
CA GLU A 448 -10.41 15.49 10.30
C GLU A 448 -10.60 16.60 9.26
N MET A 449 -11.60 16.48 8.38
CA MET A 449 -11.90 17.50 7.39
C MET A 449 -12.40 18.79 8.07
N PRO A 450 -11.92 19.97 7.65
CA PRO A 450 -12.41 21.25 8.18
C PRO A 450 -13.91 21.43 7.92
N THR A 451 -14.57 22.16 8.82
CA THR A 451 -16.00 22.51 8.72
C THR A 451 -16.22 24.03 8.76
N THR A 452 -15.16 24.82 8.63
CA THR A 452 -15.19 26.27 8.75
C THR A 452 -15.92 26.93 7.59
N ALA A 453 -16.66 28.02 7.88
CA ALA A 453 -17.34 28.81 6.87
C ALA A 453 -16.41 29.80 6.14
N GLU A 454 -15.27 30.15 6.73
CA GLU A 454 -14.27 31.00 6.07
C GLU A 454 -13.60 30.23 4.93
N PRO A 455 -13.58 30.79 3.72
CA PRO A 455 -12.91 30.16 2.59
C PRO A 455 -11.40 30.02 2.83
N ALA A 456 -10.89 28.82 2.65
CA ALA A 456 -9.46 28.55 2.64
C ALA A 456 -8.88 28.82 1.25
N VAL A 457 -7.69 29.38 1.20
CA VAL A 457 -6.92 29.57 -0.04
C VAL A 457 -5.86 28.48 -0.12
N TYR A 458 -5.77 27.84 -1.28
CA TYR A 458 -4.73 26.87 -1.60
C TYR A 458 -3.92 27.36 -2.79
N ARG A 459 -2.60 27.28 -2.71
CA ARG A 459 -1.69 27.69 -3.76
C ARG A 459 -0.63 26.65 -4.01
N GLY A 460 -0.28 26.49 -5.28
CA GLY A 460 0.71 25.51 -5.69
C GLY A 460 1.01 25.57 -7.18
N THR A 461 1.29 24.42 -7.75
CA THR A 461 1.67 24.31 -9.15
C THR A 461 1.05 23.08 -9.81
N TRP A 462 1.29 22.90 -11.09
CA TRP A 462 0.71 21.83 -11.87
C TRP A 462 1.62 21.37 -13.01
N SER A 463 1.40 20.15 -13.45
CA SER A 463 1.99 19.56 -14.65
C SER A 463 0.89 19.10 -15.59
N GLY A 464 1.09 19.25 -16.88
CA GLY A 464 0.09 18.78 -17.82
C GLY A 464 0.49 18.99 -19.28
N THR A 465 -0.27 18.35 -20.15
CA THR A 465 -0.09 18.41 -21.60
C THR A 465 -1.43 18.63 -22.29
N ILE A 466 -1.45 19.50 -23.30
CA ILE A 466 -2.56 19.71 -24.22
C ILE A 466 -2.07 19.39 -25.63
N VAL A 467 -2.83 18.57 -26.35
CA VAL A 467 -2.50 18.11 -27.70
C VAL A 467 -3.67 18.38 -28.65
N ASN A 468 -3.39 18.94 -29.80
CA ASN A 468 -4.32 19.05 -30.94
C ASN A 468 -3.51 19.28 -32.23
N GLY A 469 -3.06 18.21 -32.87
CA GLY A 469 -2.13 18.28 -34.03
C GLY A 469 -0.71 18.70 -33.67
N THR A 470 -0.55 19.49 -32.63
CA THR A 470 0.70 19.84 -31.95
C THR A 470 0.51 19.70 -30.45
N SER A 471 1.59 19.84 -29.66
CA SER A 471 1.53 19.71 -28.21
C SER A 471 2.06 20.96 -27.51
N TRP A 472 1.48 21.23 -26.33
CA TRP A 472 1.98 22.20 -25.37
C TRP A 472 1.98 21.54 -23.99
N SER A 473 3.03 21.79 -23.21
CA SER A 473 3.17 21.21 -21.88
C SER A 473 3.50 22.26 -20.84
N ALA A 474 2.99 22.03 -19.63
CA ALA A 474 3.28 22.80 -18.44
C ALA A 474 4.07 21.93 -17.45
N GLU A 475 5.13 22.50 -16.88
CA GLU A 475 5.93 21.86 -15.85
C GLU A 475 5.79 22.60 -14.52
N PRO A 476 5.86 21.89 -13.38
CA PRO A 476 5.82 22.51 -12.06
C PRO A 476 6.92 23.56 -11.89
N SER A 477 6.63 24.64 -11.19
CA SER A 477 7.60 25.71 -11.00
C SER A 477 7.39 26.45 -9.67
N ASP A 478 8.48 26.74 -8.96
CA ASP A 478 8.55 27.63 -7.80
C ASP A 478 8.93 29.06 -8.17
N LYS A 479 9.34 29.30 -9.42
CA LYS A 479 9.82 30.60 -9.89
C LYS A 479 8.68 31.60 -10.04
N GLU A 480 8.97 32.86 -9.75
CA GLU A 480 8.07 33.95 -10.04
C GLU A 480 7.57 33.92 -11.49
N GLY A 481 6.27 34.10 -11.69
CA GLY A 481 5.64 34.01 -13.02
C GLY A 481 5.61 32.61 -13.64
N GLY A 482 5.97 31.55 -12.91
CA GLY A 482 5.85 30.16 -13.36
C GLY A 482 4.39 29.66 -13.38
N ASN A 483 4.21 28.38 -13.65
CA ASN A 483 2.88 27.77 -13.63
C ASN A 483 2.31 27.75 -12.21
N ARG A 484 1.06 28.16 -12.06
CA ARG A 484 0.38 28.26 -10.76
C ARG A 484 -0.97 27.54 -10.77
N ALA A 485 -1.29 26.96 -9.62
CA ALA A 485 -2.60 26.45 -9.28
C ALA A 485 -3.10 27.22 -8.06
N GLU A 486 -4.23 27.91 -8.17
CA GLU A 486 -4.85 28.65 -7.08
C GLU A 486 -6.31 28.24 -6.93
N PHE A 487 -6.71 27.97 -5.67
CA PHE A 487 -8.06 27.54 -5.35
C PHE A 487 -8.61 28.27 -4.12
N LYS A 488 -9.91 28.55 -4.16
CA LYS A 488 -10.72 28.95 -3.01
C LYS A 488 -11.66 27.81 -2.65
N VAL A 489 -11.57 27.35 -1.42
CA VAL A 489 -12.30 26.20 -0.89
C VAL A 489 -13.21 26.65 0.25
N ASN A 490 -14.51 26.42 0.12
CA ASN A 490 -15.47 26.62 1.19
C ASN A 490 -15.91 25.25 1.72
N PHE A 491 -15.39 24.85 2.87
CA PHE A 491 -15.69 23.56 3.47
C PHE A 491 -17.11 23.45 3.99
N ALA A 492 -17.70 24.55 4.49
CA ALA A 492 -19.08 24.56 4.98
C ALA A 492 -20.09 24.41 3.82
N GLU A 493 -19.86 25.11 2.70
CA GLU A 493 -20.69 25.03 1.51
C GLU A 493 -20.31 23.85 0.59
N LYS A 494 -19.21 23.16 0.92
CA LYS A 494 -18.69 22.04 0.12
C LYS A 494 -18.38 22.43 -1.32
N THR A 495 -17.86 23.62 -1.57
CA THR A 495 -17.57 24.15 -2.90
C THR A 495 -16.08 24.46 -3.04
N LEU A 496 -15.60 24.33 -4.28
CA LEU A 496 -14.23 24.62 -4.66
C LEU A 496 -14.21 25.30 -6.02
N ASN A 497 -13.51 26.43 -6.11
CA ASN A 497 -13.27 27.15 -7.36
C ASN A 497 -11.77 27.42 -7.51
N GLY A 498 -11.22 27.20 -8.70
CA GLY A 498 -9.80 27.38 -8.93
C GLY A 498 -9.43 27.70 -10.38
N MET A 499 -8.17 28.03 -10.55
CA MET A 499 -7.59 28.28 -11.85
C MET A 499 -6.17 27.72 -11.94
N LEU A 500 -5.80 27.29 -13.14
CA LEU A 500 -4.44 26.90 -13.51
C LEU A 500 -3.92 27.94 -14.51
N THR A 501 -2.81 28.59 -14.15
CA THR A 501 -2.15 29.61 -14.99
C THR A 501 -0.79 29.12 -15.45
N ALA A 502 -0.31 29.65 -16.57
CA ALA A 502 0.99 29.31 -17.12
C ALA A 502 1.78 30.58 -17.42
N LYS A 503 3.12 30.49 -17.30
CA LYS A 503 4.07 31.57 -17.47
C LYS A 503 3.92 32.33 -18.80
N ASP A 504 3.60 31.60 -19.86
CA ASP A 504 3.53 32.10 -21.22
C ASP A 504 2.10 32.49 -21.66
N ARG A 505 1.17 32.59 -20.71
CA ARG A 505 -0.25 32.89 -20.93
C ARG A 505 -0.71 34.06 -20.05
N ILE A 506 -1.56 34.90 -20.61
CA ILE A 506 -2.18 36.01 -19.87
C ILE A 506 -3.42 35.52 -19.14
N ASP A 507 -4.24 34.71 -19.82
CA ASP A 507 -5.46 34.16 -19.28
C ASP A 507 -5.20 32.80 -18.63
N PRO A 508 -6.03 32.37 -17.65
CA PRO A 508 -5.96 31.02 -17.12
C PRO A 508 -6.06 29.97 -18.22
N VAL A 509 -5.19 28.95 -18.15
CA VAL A 509 -5.25 27.79 -19.05
C VAL A 509 -6.51 26.98 -18.78
N PHE A 510 -6.81 26.78 -17.51
CA PHE A 510 -8.03 26.10 -17.05
C PHE A 510 -8.68 26.84 -15.89
N THR A 511 -10.02 26.82 -15.88
CA THR A 511 -10.84 27.14 -14.72
C THR A 511 -11.46 25.84 -14.20
N ILE A 512 -11.54 25.71 -12.87
CA ILE A 512 -12.04 24.50 -12.21
C ILE A 512 -13.15 24.87 -11.23
N THR A 513 -14.27 24.15 -11.33
CA THR A 513 -15.38 24.27 -10.37
C THR A 513 -15.73 22.86 -9.91
N ALA A 514 -15.76 22.63 -8.59
CA ALA A 514 -16.02 21.31 -8.04
C ALA A 514 -16.79 21.37 -6.71
N THR A 515 -17.37 20.23 -6.34
CA THR A 515 -18.03 19.99 -5.06
C THR A 515 -17.26 19.00 -4.21
N ILE A 516 -17.27 19.21 -2.90
CA ILE A 516 -16.56 18.37 -1.92
C ILE A 516 -17.51 17.26 -1.44
N GLN A 517 -17.01 16.04 -1.45
CA GLN A 517 -17.71 14.87 -0.92
C GLN A 517 -16.72 14.03 -0.09
N GLY A 518 -17.01 13.86 1.21
CA GLY A 518 -16.06 13.22 2.13
C GLY A 518 -14.73 14.00 2.18
N ASN A 519 -13.63 13.31 1.93
CA ASN A 519 -12.28 13.88 1.85
C ASN A 519 -11.79 14.12 0.41
N GLY A 520 -12.71 14.07 -0.55
CA GLY A 520 -12.44 14.29 -1.97
C GLY A 520 -13.30 15.38 -2.56
N PHE A 521 -13.08 15.65 -3.85
CA PHE A 521 -13.90 16.53 -4.65
C PHE A 521 -14.02 16.03 -6.09
N SER A 522 -15.10 16.41 -6.73
CA SER A 522 -15.34 16.15 -8.16
C SER A 522 -16.04 17.34 -8.80
N GLY A 523 -15.76 17.57 -10.07
CA GLY A 523 -16.32 18.71 -10.80
C GLY A 523 -15.81 18.79 -12.22
N VAL A 524 -15.67 20.01 -12.75
CA VAL A 524 -15.33 20.26 -14.14
C VAL A 524 -14.13 21.21 -14.25
N ALA A 525 -13.20 20.86 -15.13
CA ALA A 525 -12.11 21.70 -15.60
C ALA A 525 -12.38 22.10 -17.06
N LYS A 526 -12.25 23.38 -17.39
CA LYS A 526 -12.47 23.87 -18.74
C LYS A 526 -11.50 24.98 -19.13
N THR A 527 -11.11 25.02 -20.40
CA THR A 527 -10.43 26.17 -21.00
C THR A 527 -11.37 27.37 -21.12
N GLY A 528 -10.82 28.58 -21.39
CA GLY A 528 -11.64 29.75 -21.66
C GLY A 528 -12.55 29.58 -22.88
N GLU A 529 -13.58 30.42 -23.00
CA GLU A 529 -14.59 30.34 -24.08
C GLU A 529 -14.00 30.38 -25.49
N ASN A 530 -12.90 31.12 -25.68
CA ASN A 530 -12.19 31.20 -26.95
C ASN A 530 -11.22 30.04 -27.20
N GLY A 531 -11.22 29.02 -26.33
CA GLY A 531 -10.28 27.91 -26.39
C GLY A 531 -8.84 28.28 -26.02
N PHE A 532 -8.05 27.28 -25.76
CA PHE A 532 -6.61 27.43 -25.53
C PHE A 532 -5.83 27.43 -26.85
N ALA A 533 -5.04 28.47 -27.11
CA ALA A 533 -4.17 28.54 -28.27
C ALA A 533 -2.87 27.78 -28.00
N LEU A 534 -2.63 26.69 -28.73
CA LEU A 534 -1.39 25.88 -28.60
C LEU A 534 -0.14 26.67 -29.01
N ASP A 535 -0.23 27.46 -30.09
CA ASP A 535 0.82 28.37 -30.54
C ASP A 535 0.30 29.81 -30.67
N PRO A 536 0.30 30.60 -29.57
CA PRO A 536 -0.22 31.96 -29.59
C PRO A 536 0.65 32.95 -30.39
N LYS A 537 1.88 32.55 -30.77
CA LYS A 537 2.80 33.36 -31.59
C LYS A 537 2.68 33.07 -33.08
N SER A 538 1.82 32.15 -33.47
CA SER A 538 1.58 31.84 -34.87
C SER A 538 1.15 33.10 -35.62
N THR A 539 1.73 33.35 -36.79
CA THR A 539 1.33 34.43 -37.73
C THR A 539 0.13 34.03 -38.58
N ILE A 540 -0.26 32.78 -38.53
CA ILE A 540 -1.50 32.22 -39.08
C ILE A 540 -2.42 31.95 -37.88
N ASP A 541 -3.72 31.84 -38.09
CA ASP A 541 -4.68 31.54 -36.99
C ASP A 541 -4.15 30.41 -36.09
N PRO A 542 -3.94 30.66 -34.77
CA PRO A 542 -3.39 29.66 -33.87
C PRO A 542 -4.34 28.48 -33.75
N ILE A 543 -3.79 27.28 -33.70
CA ILE A 543 -4.56 26.09 -33.40
C ILE A 543 -5.15 26.25 -31.99
N ARG A 544 -6.48 26.29 -31.91
CA ARG A 544 -7.21 26.41 -30.63
C ARG A 544 -7.91 25.12 -30.29
N THR A 545 -8.00 24.86 -29.00
CA THR A 545 -8.72 23.68 -28.48
C THR A 545 -9.55 24.04 -27.26
N ASN A 546 -10.82 23.62 -27.25
CA ASN A 546 -11.74 23.78 -26.13
C ASN A 546 -11.80 22.46 -25.38
N ILE A 547 -11.15 22.38 -24.24
CA ILE A 547 -11.17 21.21 -23.36
C ILE A 547 -12.27 21.38 -22.31
N HIS A 548 -13.03 20.31 -22.11
CA HIS A 548 -13.97 20.14 -21.02
C HIS A 548 -13.72 18.75 -20.42
N ALA A 549 -13.31 18.69 -19.17
CA ALA A 549 -12.91 17.46 -18.54
C ALA A 549 -13.46 17.34 -17.13
N ASP A 550 -13.81 16.12 -16.75
CA ASP A 550 -14.15 15.81 -15.37
C ASP A 550 -12.88 15.84 -14.50
N VAL A 551 -12.87 16.71 -13.49
CA VAL A 551 -11.80 16.80 -12.52
C VAL A 551 -12.17 16.02 -11.25
N SER A 552 -11.20 15.31 -10.70
CA SER A 552 -11.31 14.67 -9.39
C SER A 552 -10.02 14.83 -8.60
N GLY A 553 -10.15 14.87 -7.28
CA GLY A 553 -9.00 15.00 -6.41
C GLY A 553 -9.37 14.85 -4.94
N GLY A 554 -8.47 15.28 -4.07
CA GLY A 554 -8.65 15.17 -2.65
C GLY A 554 -7.89 16.14 -1.81
N PHE A 555 -8.13 16.02 -0.51
CA PHE A 555 -7.44 16.73 0.54
C PHE A 555 -6.49 15.76 1.24
N TYR A 556 -5.28 16.22 1.56
CA TYR A 556 -4.20 15.38 2.04
C TYR A 556 -3.62 15.94 3.33
N GLY A 557 -3.12 15.01 4.17
CA GLY A 557 -2.55 15.34 5.45
C GLY A 557 -3.56 15.81 6.50
N LYS A 558 -3.08 16.12 7.69
CA LYS A 558 -3.93 16.51 8.82
C LYS A 558 -4.66 17.83 8.53
N ASN A 559 -5.95 17.89 8.85
CA ASN A 559 -6.80 19.07 8.65
C ASN A 559 -6.82 19.61 7.22
N ALA A 560 -6.68 18.77 6.21
CA ALA A 560 -6.68 19.16 4.79
C ALA A 560 -5.60 20.23 4.47
N ILE A 561 -4.38 20.04 4.97
CA ILE A 561 -3.30 21.02 4.77
C ILE A 561 -2.86 21.11 3.31
N GLU A 562 -2.99 20.03 2.56
CA GLU A 562 -2.67 19.94 1.15
C GLU A 562 -3.90 19.52 0.33
N MET A 563 -3.94 19.90 -0.92
CA MET A 563 -4.99 19.55 -1.85
C MET A 563 -4.39 19.32 -3.24
N GLY A 564 -4.89 18.33 -3.95
CA GLY A 564 -4.48 18.06 -5.31
C GLY A 564 -5.49 17.23 -6.07
N GLY A 565 -5.25 17.10 -7.36
CA GLY A 565 -6.15 16.37 -8.22
C GLY A 565 -5.63 16.24 -9.65
N SER A 566 -6.49 15.68 -10.48
CA SER A 566 -6.19 15.46 -11.88
C SER A 566 -7.44 15.51 -12.74
N PHE A 567 -7.22 15.72 -14.00
CA PHE A 567 -8.21 15.48 -15.04
C PHE A 567 -7.52 15.05 -16.34
N SER A 568 -8.28 14.31 -17.13
CA SER A 568 -7.96 14.06 -18.53
C SER A 568 -9.27 14.20 -19.33
N GLY A 569 -9.19 14.77 -20.51
CA GLY A 569 -10.40 15.02 -21.30
C GLY A 569 -10.11 15.40 -22.73
N ASN A 570 -11.18 15.41 -23.51
CA ASN A 570 -11.18 15.70 -24.94
C ASN A 570 -11.85 17.04 -25.22
N THR A 571 -11.71 17.51 -26.47
CA THR A 571 -12.52 18.63 -26.94
C THR A 571 -14.01 18.31 -26.92
N LEU A 572 -14.82 19.33 -26.63
CA LEU A 572 -16.26 19.28 -26.93
C LEU A 572 -16.45 19.13 -28.45
N GLU A 573 -17.48 18.36 -28.85
CA GLU A 573 -17.93 18.26 -30.25
C GLU A 573 -16.96 17.56 -31.24
N GLY A 574 -16.33 16.46 -30.84
CA GLY A 574 -15.64 15.55 -31.77
C GLY A 574 -14.30 16.09 -32.34
N GLY A 575 -13.74 17.13 -31.75
CA GLY A 575 -12.41 17.60 -32.08
C GLY A 575 -11.31 16.63 -31.62
N SER A 576 -10.11 16.75 -32.21
CA SER A 576 -8.95 15.89 -31.91
C SER A 576 -8.14 16.31 -30.67
N GLY A 577 -8.51 17.40 -30.01
CA GLY A 577 -7.79 17.92 -28.87
C GLY A 577 -7.98 17.06 -27.61
N LYS A 578 -6.89 16.86 -26.86
CA LYS A 578 -6.86 16.14 -25.59
C LYS A 578 -6.02 16.91 -24.57
N ALA A 579 -6.33 16.73 -23.29
CA ALA A 579 -5.50 17.25 -22.21
C ALA A 579 -5.39 16.23 -21.08
N ALA A 580 -4.25 16.22 -20.42
CA ALA A 580 -4.03 15.56 -19.15
C ALA A 580 -3.32 16.51 -18.19
N VAL A 581 -3.76 16.55 -16.94
CA VAL A 581 -3.26 17.47 -15.91
C VAL A 581 -3.24 16.79 -14.55
N VAL A 582 -2.18 17.06 -13.79
CA VAL A 582 -2.08 16.80 -12.35
C VAL A 582 -1.66 18.10 -11.64
N PHE A 583 -2.17 18.34 -10.45
CA PHE A 583 -1.85 19.53 -9.66
C PHE A 583 -1.78 19.22 -8.17
N GLY A 584 -0.96 19.99 -7.46
CA GLY A 584 -0.84 19.94 -6.02
C GLY A 584 -0.64 21.32 -5.42
N THR A 585 -1.24 21.53 -4.24
CA THR A 585 -1.32 22.84 -3.58
C THR A 585 -1.24 22.68 -2.07
N LYS A 586 -0.80 23.73 -1.38
CA LYS A 586 -0.77 23.82 0.09
C LYS A 586 -1.67 24.95 0.55
N ARG A 587 -2.34 24.75 1.69
CA ARG A 587 -3.19 25.76 2.31
C ARG A 587 -2.36 26.95 2.74
N GLN A 588 -2.91 28.14 2.56
CA GLN A 588 -2.25 29.42 2.80
C GLN A 588 -2.79 30.11 4.04
N GLN A 589 -1.91 30.79 4.77
CA GLN A 589 -2.27 31.69 5.83
C GLN A 589 -1.89 33.13 5.46
N LEU A 590 -2.66 34.10 5.93
CA LEU A 590 -2.35 35.51 5.78
C LEU A 590 -1.11 35.88 6.59
N VAL A 591 -0.15 36.56 5.95
CA VAL A 591 0.96 37.20 6.63
C VAL A 591 0.40 38.45 7.32
N ARG A 592 0.43 38.48 8.65
CA ARG A 592 0.02 39.63 9.45
C ARG A 592 1.17 40.60 9.68
#